data_083903f6e71695bed5f53da77f91d8bc
#
_entry.id   083903f6e71695bed5f53da77f91d8bc
#
_cell.length_a   1.000
_cell.length_b   1.000
_cell.length_c   1.000
_cell.angle_alpha   90.00
_cell.angle_beta   90.00
_cell.angle_gamma   90.00
#
_symmetry.space_group_name_H-M   'P 1'
#
loop_
_entity.id
_entity.type
_entity.pdbx_description
1 polymer ?
#
loop_
_entity_poly.entity_id
_entity_poly.type
_entity_poly.pdbx_seq_one_letter_code
_entity_poly.pdbx_strand_id
1 'polypeptide(L)'
;MLLGIDVGGTFTDAVVIKDEEILAQAKVPTTHEDVLQGILAALDKVLLAGVAENLERVVISSTIVTNALTENKIDPVFLAVMTGPGMNVKGKFPVEPYYVSGYVDHRGKITAQIDWTKHRDLLNSKGSGVCAVSGKFAVRQPQNEYLLEHELRKCGYKKVFLGSELSGELNFVRRTNSAYFAAAVYKVFDKFCQKVQLALANRNITASVHILKADGGTLPLSVALEQPV
;
A
#
# COMPACT_ATOMS: atom_id res chain seq x y z
N MET A 1 7.62 24.51 10.72
CA MET A 1 8.76 23.94 9.96
C MET A 1 8.36 22.65 9.28
N LEU A 2 8.98 22.34 8.13
CA LEU A 2 8.77 21.09 7.39
C LEU A 2 10.07 20.28 7.34
N LEU A 3 9.95 18.97 7.48
CA LEU A 3 11.05 18.03 7.28
C LEU A 3 10.74 17.14 6.07
N GLY A 4 11.60 17.17 5.05
CA GLY A 4 11.58 16.25 3.92
C GLY A 4 12.63 15.17 4.10
N ILE A 5 12.28 13.91 3.84
CA ILE A 5 13.22 12.77 3.83
C ILE A 5 13.01 12.01 2.53
N ASP A 6 14.08 11.85 1.76
CA ASP A 6 14.07 10.96 0.57
C ASP A 6 14.96 9.74 0.85
N VAL A 7 14.34 8.57 0.86
CA VAL A 7 15.01 7.30 1.11
C VAL A 7 15.21 6.58 -0.20
N GLY A 8 16.33 6.91 -0.86
CA GLY A 8 16.74 6.25 -2.10
C GLY A 8 17.50 4.94 -1.86
N GLY A 9 17.80 4.23 -2.95
CA GLY A 9 18.56 2.97 -2.89
C GLY A 9 20.04 3.15 -2.49
N THR A 10 20.65 4.31 -2.75
CA THR A 10 22.07 4.56 -2.49
C THR A 10 22.30 5.59 -1.38
N PHE A 11 21.48 6.62 -1.35
CA PHE A 11 21.55 7.70 -0.39
C PHE A 11 20.19 8.00 0.22
N THR A 12 20.23 8.44 1.47
CA THR A 12 19.10 9.06 2.17
C THR A 12 19.39 10.54 2.33
N ASP A 13 18.53 11.36 1.79
CA ASP A 13 18.61 12.82 1.88
C ASP A 13 17.58 13.33 2.90
N ALA A 14 17.94 14.35 3.69
CA ALA A 14 17.02 15.03 4.58
C ALA A 14 17.19 16.54 4.45
N VAL A 15 16.07 17.26 4.53
CA VAL A 15 16.03 18.72 4.46
C VAL A 15 15.01 19.28 5.45
N VAL A 16 15.39 20.33 6.19
CA VAL A 16 14.49 21.13 7.03
C VAL A 16 14.29 22.48 6.38
N ILE A 17 13.00 22.82 6.20
CA ILE A 17 12.59 24.07 5.55
C ILE A 17 11.70 24.87 6.51
N LYS A 18 11.94 26.17 6.56
CA LYS A 18 11.09 27.16 7.25
C LYS A 18 10.98 28.41 6.37
N ASP A 19 9.76 28.89 6.19
CA ASP A 19 9.48 30.16 5.47
C ASP A 19 10.21 30.25 4.10
N GLU A 20 10.19 29.14 3.32
CA GLU A 20 10.85 28.96 2.02
C GLU A 20 12.40 28.90 2.06
N GLU A 21 13.00 28.95 3.24
CA GLU A 21 14.45 28.86 3.42
C GLU A 21 14.86 27.47 3.91
N ILE A 22 15.97 26.95 3.38
CA ILE A 22 16.58 25.71 3.85
C ILE A 22 17.39 26.02 5.11
N LEU A 23 16.94 25.49 6.26
CA LEU A 23 17.65 25.64 7.52
C LEU A 23 18.76 24.64 7.70
N ALA A 24 18.54 23.41 7.26
CA ALA A 24 19.52 22.33 7.31
C ALA A 24 19.27 21.32 6.20
N GLN A 25 20.35 20.69 5.76
CA GLN A 25 20.29 19.59 4.80
C GLN A 25 21.37 18.55 5.10
N ALA A 26 21.06 17.30 4.80
CA ALA A 26 22.02 16.21 4.95
C ALA A 26 21.82 15.18 3.85
N LYS A 27 22.94 14.56 3.45
CA LYS A 27 22.98 13.39 2.59
C LYS A 27 23.84 12.33 3.28
N VAL A 28 23.30 11.13 3.40
CA VAL A 28 24.01 9.99 4.02
C VAL A 28 23.84 8.75 3.14
N PRO A 29 24.78 7.81 3.14
CA PRO A 29 24.62 6.54 2.47
C PRO A 29 23.42 5.78 3.05
N THR A 30 22.58 5.18 2.18
CA THR A 30 21.52 4.27 2.61
C THR A 30 22.11 2.92 2.94
N THR A 31 21.81 2.40 4.12
CA THR A 31 22.18 1.06 4.53
C THR A 31 21.13 0.08 4.02
N HIS A 32 21.45 -0.73 3.01
CA HIS A 32 20.50 -1.67 2.39
C HIS A 32 19.95 -2.71 3.37
N GLU A 33 20.79 -3.14 4.33
CA GLU A 33 20.38 -4.12 5.35
C GLU A 33 19.46 -3.51 6.42
N ASP A 34 19.66 -2.23 6.74
CA ASP A 34 18.83 -1.51 7.72
C ASP A 34 18.59 -0.04 7.36
N VAL A 35 17.52 0.19 6.61
CA VAL A 35 17.07 1.53 6.20
C VAL A 35 16.87 2.48 7.40
N LEU A 36 16.56 1.94 8.59
CA LEU A 36 16.42 2.73 9.82
C LEU A 36 17.68 3.50 10.17
N GLN A 37 18.85 2.88 10.02
CA GLN A 37 20.13 3.54 10.35
C GLN A 37 20.40 4.74 9.44
N GLY A 38 20.13 4.62 8.14
CA GLY A 38 20.24 5.74 7.20
C GLY A 38 19.32 6.92 7.56
N ILE A 39 18.06 6.61 7.90
CA ILE A 39 17.10 7.63 8.35
C ILE A 39 17.58 8.30 9.64
N LEU A 40 18.00 7.53 10.65
CA LEU A 40 18.49 8.07 11.90
C LEU A 40 19.73 8.97 11.68
N ALA A 41 20.68 8.51 10.88
CA ALA A 41 21.88 9.29 10.57
C ALA A 41 21.59 10.59 9.81
N ALA A 42 20.59 10.59 8.92
CA ALA A 42 20.15 11.80 8.23
C ALA A 42 19.45 12.76 9.20
N LEU A 43 18.56 12.26 10.06
CA LEU A 43 17.88 13.04 11.09
C LEU A 43 18.87 13.69 12.05
N ASP A 44 19.87 12.95 12.54
CA ASP A 44 20.88 13.48 13.49
C ASP A 44 21.67 14.65 12.91
N LYS A 45 21.80 14.73 11.59
CA LYS A 45 22.50 15.83 10.92
C LYS A 45 21.65 17.08 10.72
N VAL A 46 20.32 16.93 10.60
CA VAL A 46 19.42 18.06 10.30
C VAL A 46 18.64 18.54 11.50
N LEU A 47 18.54 17.74 12.56
CA LEU A 47 17.84 18.13 13.80
C LEU A 47 18.75 18.97 14.69
N LEU A 48 18.88 20.25 14.34
CA LEU A 48 19.51 21.26 15.19
C LEU A 48 18.64 21.52 16.42
N ALA A 49 19.20 22.19 17.44
CA ALA A 49 18.48 22.53 18.66
C ALA A 49 17.17 23.31 18.35
N GLY A 50 16.05 22.84 18.89
CA GLY A 50 14.72 23.44 18.70
C GLY A 50 14.02 23.08 17.39
N VAL A 51 14.61 22.28 16.52
CA VAL A 51 13.95 21.87 15.25
C VAL A 51 12.84 20.85 15.51
N ALA A 52 13.13 19.82 16.29
CA ALA A 52 12.20 18.70 16.50
C ALA A 52 10.83 19.16 17.04
N GLU A 53 10.84 20.04 18.04
CA GLU A 53 9.64 20.56 18.70
C GLU A 53 8.82 21.49 17.82
N ASN A 54 9.43 22.10 16.79
CA ASN A 54 8.79 23.06 15.89
C ASN A 54 8.41 22.46 14.52
N LEU A 55 8.58 21.15 14.33
CA LEU A 55 8.13 20.47 13.12
C LEU A 55 6.61 20.33 13.11
N GLU A 56 5.99 20.77 12.04
CA GLU A 56 4.55 20.66 11.77
C GLU A 56 4.24 19.42 10.92
N ARG A 57 5.15 19.11 10.00
CA ARG A 57 4.98 18.01 9.04
C ARG A 57 6.29 17.37 8.65
N VAL A 58 6.25 16.06 8.52
CA VAL A 58 7.31 15.25 7.91
C VAL A 58 6.78 14.66 6.61
N VAL A 59 7.48 14.86 5.51
CA VAL A 59 7.16 14.27 4.20
C VAL A 59 8.27 13.30 3.82
N ILE A 60 7.89 12.07 3.48
CA ILE A 60 8.82 11.01 3.15
C ILE A 60 8.59 10.53 1.72
N SER A 61 9.65 10.52 0.94
CA SER A 61 9.76 9.86 -0.35
C SER A 61 10.58 8.58 -0.21
N SER A 62 10.23 7.54 -0.96
CA SER A 62 11.04 6.33 -1.00
C SER A 62 10.80 5.52 -2.27
N THR A 63 11.86 4.90 -2.76
CA THR A 63 11.80 3.94 -3.88
C THR A 63 11.60 2.49 -3.41
N ILE A 64 11.31 2.25 -2.12
CA ILE A 64 11.28 0.89 -1.54
C ILE A 64 10.24 0.00 -2.23
N VAL A 65 9.07 0.52 -2.56
CA VAL A 65 8.02 -0.21 -3.27
C VAL A 65 8.44 -0.53 -4.70
N THR A 66 8.96 0.45 -5.43
CA THR A 66 9.46 0.28 -6.80
C THR A 66 10.58 -0.75 -6.85
N ASN A 67 11.54 -0.66 -5.92
CA ASN A 67 12.65 -1.61 -5.83
C ASN A 67 12.14 -3.03 -5.50
N ALA A 68 11.18 -3.17 -4.57
CA ALA A 68 10.59 -4.47 -4.26
C ALA A 68 9.94 -5.12 -5.49
N LEU A 69 9.23 -4.34 -6.31
CA LEU A 69 8.61 -4.82 -7.53
C LEU A 69 9.64 -5.20 -8.61
N THR A 70 10.66 -4.35 -8.84
CA THR A 70 11.67 -4.60 -9.88
C THR A 70 12.61 -5.75 -9.54
N GLU A 71 12.92 -5.93 -8.26
CA GLU A 71 13.76 -7.01 -7.77
C GLU A 71 12.98 -8.30 -7.47
N ASN A 72 11.68 -8.30 -7.72
CA ASN A 72 10.75 -9.41 -7.40
C ASN A 72 10.82 -9.85 -5.92
N LYS A 73 11.05 -8.89 -5.01
CA LYS A 73 11.04 -9.06 -3.56
C LYS A 73 9.66 -8.77 -2.97
N ILE A 74 8.66 -9.47 -3.48
CA ILE A 74 7.25 -9.31 -3.12
C ILE A 74 6.72 -10.56 -2.43
N ASP A 75 5.66 -10.39 -1.64
CA ASP A 75 5.00 -11.53 -1.00
C ASP A 75 4.05 -12.23 -1.96
N PRO A 76 3.86 -13.56 -1.80
CA PRO A 76 2.80 -14.28 -2.50
C PRO A 76 1.42 -13.71 -2.09
N VAL A 77 0.58 -13.48 -3.08
CA VAL A 77 -0.76 -12.91 -2.91
C VAL A 77 -1.81 -13.91 -3.36
N PHE A 78 -2.81 -14.18 -2.54
CA PHE A 78 -4.02 -14.83 -2.97
C PHE A 78 -4.89 -13.81 -3.70
N LEU A 79 -5.15 -14.03 -4.99
CA LEU A 79 -5.97 -13.17 -5.82
C LEU A 79 -7.34 -13.81 -6.06
N ALA A 80 -8.42 -13.17 -5.63
CA ALA A 80 -9.78 -13.60 -5.89
C ALA A 80 -10.51 -12.58 -6.79
N VAL A 81 -11.18 -13.07 -7.84
CA VAL A 81 -11.85 -12.22 -8.83
C VAL A 81 -13.29 -12.64 -9.12
N MET A 82 -14.14 -11.65 -9.33
CA MET A 82 -15.53 -11.82 -9.77
C MET A 82 -15.68 -11.16 -11.15
N THR A 83 -15.49 -11.93 -12.22
CA THR A 83 -15.49 -11.42 -13.60
C THR A 83 -16.87 -11.25 -14.19
N GLY A 84 -17.84 -12.03 -13.70
CA GLY A 84 -19.14 -12.16 -14.35
C GLY A 84 -19.04 -12.83 -15.74
N PRO A 85 -20.14 -12.89 -16.49
CA PRO A 85 -20.16 -13.50 -17.80
C PRO A 85 -19.44 -12.66 -18.86
N GLY A 86 -18.98 -13.33 -19.93
CA GLY A 86 -18.49 -12.68 -21.16
C GLY A 86 -17.12 -12.02 -21.06
N MET A 87 -16.34 -12.27 -20.00
CA MET A 87 -15.00 -11.70 -19.86
C MET A 87 -13.94 -12.80 -19.71
N ASN A 88 -13.03 -12.88 -20.67
CA ASN A 88 -11.85 -13.74 -20.57
C ASN A 88 -10.68 -12.91 -20.03
N VAL A 89 -10.18 -13.30 -18.86
CA VAL A 89 -9.05 -12.65 -18.19
C VAL A 89 -7.83 -13.56 -18.06
N LYS A 90 -7.81 -14.69 -18.76
CA LYS A 90 -6.68 -15.61 -18.74
C LYS A 90 -5.39 -14.89 -19.14
N GLY A 91 -4.35 -15.02 -18.33
CA GLY A 91 -3.06 -14.36 -18.56
C GLY A 91 -3.06 -12.83 -18.45
N LYS A 92 -4.10 -12.23 -17.86
CA LYS A 92 -4.19 -10.77 -17.64
C LYS A 92 -3.65 -10.33 -16.28
N PHE A 93 -3.40 -11.27 -15.39
CA PHE A 93 -2.93 -11.03 -14.03
C PHE A 93 -1.56 -11.68 -13.78
N PRO A 94 -0.79 -11.21 -12.81
CA PRO A 94 0.53 -11.78 -12.47
C PRO A 94 0.46 -13.24 -11.97
N VAL A 95 -0.69 -13.65 -11.45
CA VAL A 95 -0.97 -15.01 -10.97
C VAL A 95 -2.31 -15.49 -11.51
N GLU A 96 -2.52 -16.80 -11.54
CA GLU A 96 -3.85 -17.34 -11.84
C GLU A 96 -4.79 -17.03 -10.66
N PRO A 97 -5.90 -16.32 -10.90
CA PRO A 97 -6.81 -15.94 -9.83
C PRO A 97 -7.75 -17.08 -9.44
N TYR A 98 -8.23 -17.03 -8.20
CA TYR A 98 -9.40 -17.80 -7.78
C TYR A 98 -10.66 -17.10 -8.26
N TYR A 99 -11.46 -17.81 -9.07
CA TYR A 99 -12.69 -17.26 -9.64
C TYR A 99 -13.85 -17.45 -8.66
N VAL A 100 -14.42 -16.35 -8.19
CA VAL A 100 -15.58 -16.34 -7.30
C VAL A 100 -16.83 -16.07 -8.10
N SER A 101 -17.90 -16.83 -7.83
CA SER A 101 -19.24 -16.56 -8.35
C SER A 101 -19.75 -15.23 -7.82
N GLY A 102 -20.76 -14.70 -8.47
CA GLY A 102 -21.28 -13.37 -8.14
C GLY A 102 -21.00 -12.38 -9.27
N TYR A 103 -21.94 -11.49 -9.50
CA TYR A 103 -21.85 -10.58 -10.63
C TYR A 103 -22.61 -9.29 -10.39
N VAL A 104 -21.93 -8.18 -10.65
CA VAL A 104 -22.51 -6.84 -10.73
C VAL A 104 -22.53 -6.42 -12.19
N ASP A 105 -23.64 -5.90 -12.70
CA ASP A 105 -23.73 -5.43 -14.06
C ASP A 105 -23.15 -4.02 -14.25
N HIS A 106 -23.11 -3.55 -15.49
CA HIS A 106 -22.56 -2.24 -15.84
C HIS A 106 -23.35 -1.04 -15.26
N ARG A 107 -24.55 -1.28 -14.72
CA ARG A 107 -25.38 -0.26 -14.06
C ARG A 107 -25.20 -0.27 -12.53
N GLY A 108 -24.41 -1.20 -11.98
CA GLY A 108 -24.21 -1.35 -10.55
C GLY A 108 -25.29 -2.22 -9.87
N LYS A 109 -26.08 -2.96 -10.64
CA LYS A 109 -27.04 -3.90 -10.08
C LYS A 109 -26.35 -5.24 -9.81
N ILE A 110 -26.53 -5.78 -8.60
CA ILE A 110 -26.13 -7.16 -8.29
C ILE A 110 -27.07 -8.09 -9.05
N THR A 111 -26.57 -8.72 -10.09
CA THR A 111 -27.33 -9.64 -10.95
C THR A 111 -27.23 -11.07 -10.45
N ALA A 112 -26.12 -11.42 -9.80
CA ALA A 112 -25.94 -12.69 -9.12
C ALA A 112 -25.21 -12.48 -7.80
N GLN A 113 -25.73 -13.13 -6.76
CA GLN A 113 -25.06 -13.22 -5.46
C GLN A 113 -23.91 -14.25 -5.51
N ILE A 114 -22.99 -14.17 -4.56
CA ILE A 114 -21.97 -15.19 -4.38
C ILE A 114 -22.64 -16.49 -3.94
N ASP A 115 -22.41 -17.56 -4.69
CA ASP A 115 -22.87 -18.89 -4.35
C ASP A 115 -21.81 -19.61 -3.52
N TRP A 116 -21.89 -19.47 -2.21
CA TRP A 116 -20.91 -20.03 -1.26
C TRP A 116 -20.81 -21.56 -1.31
N THR A 117 -21.81 -22.25 -1.85
CA THR A 117 -21.76 -23.72 -1.98
C THR A 117 -20.69 -24.17 -2.96
N LYS A 118 -20.33 -23.31 -3.92
CA LYS A 118 -19.26 -23.52 -4.91
C LYS A 118 -17.86 -23.19 -4.41
N HIS A 119 -17.77 -22.54 -3.23
CA HIS A 119 -16.52 -22.00 -2.67
C HIS A 119 -16.23 -22.57 -1.27
N ARG A 120 -16.70 -23.80 -0.99
CA ARG A 120 -16.47 -24.48 0.28
C ARG A 120 -15.00 -24.75 0.55
N ASP A 121 -14.22 -25.04 -0.48
CA ASP A 121 -12.76 -25.18 -0.43
C ASP A 121 -12.09 -23.90 0.08
N LEU A 122 -12.50 -22.75 -0.44
CA LEU A 122 -12.04 -21.44 0.02
C LEU A 122 -12.40 -21.20 1.48
N LEU A 123 -13.68 -21.41 1.86
CA LEU A 123 -14.17 -21.16 3.21
C LEU A 123 -13.53 -22.09 4.25
N ASN A 124 -13.13 -23.30 3.86
CA ASN A 124 -12.44 -24.26 4.72
C ASN A 124 -10.90 -24.12 4.69
N SER A 125 -10.37 -23.25 3.84
CA SER A 125 -8.93 -23.00 3.76
C SER A 125 -8.44 -22.22 4.98
N LYS A 126 -7.16 -22.44 5.35
CA LYS A 126 -6.47 -21.57 6.30
C LYS A 126 -5.70 -20.54 5.51
N GLY A 127 -6.27 -19.36 5.39
CA GLY A 127 -5.62 -18.22 4.76
C GLY A 127 -4.45 -17.71 5.59
N SER A 128 -3.42 -17.25 4.95
CA SER A 128 -2.29 -16.61 5.62
C SER A 128 -1.78 -15.43 4.80
N GLY A 129 -1.34 -14.38 5.51
CA GLY A 129 -0.75 -13.21 4.85
C GLY A 129 -1.78 -12.23 4.31
N VAL A 130 -1.59 -11.83 3.05
CA VAL A 130 -2.37 -10.80 2.38
C VAL A 130 -3.10 -11.37 1.16
N CYS A 131 -4.21 -10.77 0.79
CA CYS A 131 -4.94 -11.11 -0.41
C CYS A 131 -5.50 -9.87 -1.12
N ALA A 132 -5.84 -10.04 -2.39
CA ALA A 132 -6.49 -9.05 -3.21
C ALA A 132 -7.82 -9.58 -3.75
N VAL A 133 -8.84 -8.73 -3.73
CA VAL A 133 -10.18 -9.04 -4.22
C VAL A 133 -10.57 -8.00 -5.25
N SER A 134 -11.10 -8.42 -6.39
CA SER A 134 -11.61 -7.48 -7.38
C SER A 134 -12.83 -8.01 -8.13
N GLY A 135 -13.87 -7.19 -8.16
CA GLY A 135 -15.11 -7.48 -8.89
C GLY A 135 -15.27 -6.59 -10.13
N LYS A 136 -15.72 -7.17 -11.24
CA LYS A 136 -16.11 -6.37 -12.40
C LYS A 136 -17.28 -5.46 -12.03
N PHE A 137 -17.14 -4.16 -12.31
CA PHE A 137 -18.07 -3.10 -11.91
C PHE A 137 -18.26 -2.89 -10.40
N ALA A 138 -17.40 -3.45 -9.55
CA ALA A 138 -17.45 -3.24 -8.10
C ALA A 138 -17.32 -1.76 -7.70
N VAL A 139 -16.68 -0.92 -8.52
CA VAL A 139 -16.64 0.54 -8.30
C VAL A 139 -18.03 1.20 -8.28
N ARG A 140 -19.03 0.55 -8.85
CA ARG A 140 -20.44 0.99 -8.83
C ARG A 140 -21.24 0.34 -7.72
N GLN A 141 -20.86 -0.87 -7.32
CA GLN A 141 -21.51 -1.64 -6.26
C GLN A 141 -20.50 -2.63 -5.64
N PRO A 142 -19.82 -2.25 -4.55
CA PRO A 142 -18.74 -3.05 -3.95
C PRO A 142 -19.23 -4.19 -3.03
N GLN A 143 -20.53 -4.35 -2.83
CA GLN A 143 -21.09 -5.28 -1.83
C GLN A 143 -20.52 -6.70 -1.92
N ASN A 144 -20.31 -7.24 -3.12
CA ASN A 144 -19.74 -8.58 -3.29
C ASN A 144 -18.26 -8.62 -2.88
N GLU A 145 -17.49 -7.53 -3.09
CA GLU A 145 -16.11 -7.45 -2.58
C GLU A 145 -16.09 -7.46 -1.05
N TYR A 146 -16.95 -6.67 -0.39
CA TYR A 146 -17.07 -6.64 1.07
C TYR A 146 -17.51 -7.97 1.67
N LEU A 147 -18.46 -8.66 1.04
CA LEU A 147 -18.86 -9.99 1.49
C LEU A 147 -17.71 -10.99 1.41
N LEU A 148 -16.96 -10.95 0.31
CA LEU A 148 -15.81 -11.84 0.14
C LEU A 148 -14.66 -11.48 1.08
N GLU A 149 -14.37 -10.21 1.29
CA GLU A 149 -13.41 -9.76 2.29
C GLU A 149 -13.74 -10.32 3.68
N HIS A 150 -15.00 -10.18 4.11
CA HIS A 150 -15.46 -10.67 5.40
C HIS A 150 -15.17 -12.16 5.58
N GLU A 151 -15.49 -12.98 4.58
CA GLU A 151 -15.22 -14.43 4.64
C GLU A 151 -13.72 -14.74 4.60
N LEU A 152 -12.92 -14.04 3.77
CA LEU A 152 -11.48 -14.22 3.72
C LEU A 152 -10.80 -13.86 5.05
N ARG A 153 -11.28 -12.83 5.76
CA ARG A 153 -10.80 -12.50 7.09
C ARG A 153 -11.11 -13.61 8.11
N LYS A 154 -12.28 -14.24 8.03
CA LYS A 154 -12.61 -15.43 8.84
C LYS A 154 -11.70 -16.62 8.53
N CYS A 155 -11.29 -16.78 7.27
CA CYS A 155 -10.32 -17.80 6.87
C CYS A 155 -8.90 -17.53 7.39
N GLY A 156 -8.60 -16.33 7.94
CA GLY A 156 -7.32 -15.98 8.54
C GLY A 156 -6.44 -15.00 7.74
N TYR A 157 -6.93 -14.45 6.62
CA TYR A 157 -6.22 -13.39 5.93
C TYR A 157 -6.21 -12.10 6.76
N LYS A 158 -5.01 -11.59 7.07
CA LYS A 158 -4.85 -10.42 7.96
C LYS A 158 -5.16 -9.10 7.25
N LYS A 159 -4.84 -9.00 5.97
CA LYS A 159 -5.06 -7.82 5.15
C LYS A 159 -5.67 -8.23 3.82
N VAL A 160 -6.74 -7.53 3.43
CA VAL A 160 -7.44 -7.74 2.16
C VAL A 160 -7.47 -6.40 1.43
N PHE A 161 -7.01 -6.39 0.20
CA PHE A 161 -7.04 -5.21 -0.67
C PHE A 161 -8.20 -5.33 -1.65
N LEU A 162 -9.10 -4.36 -1.63
CA LEU A 162 -10.27 -4.33 -2.48
C LEU A 162 -10.02 -3.44 -3.70
N GLY A 163 -10.29 -3.98 -4.90
CA GLY A 163 -10.09 -3.22 -6.13
C GLY A 163 -10.91 -1.95 -6.18
N SER A 164 -12.15 -1.98 -5.69
CA SER A 164 -13.05 -0.81 -5.68
C SER A 164 -12.59 0.30 -4.74
N GLU A 165 -11.83 0.00 -3.68
CA GLU A 165 -11.31 1.00 -2.74
C GLU A 165 -10.00 1.63 -3.22
N LEU A 166 -9.17 0.84 -3.92
CA LEU A 166 -7.88 1.30 -4.41
C LEU A 166 -7.99 2.19 -5.66
N SER A 167 -9.01 1.98 -6.48
CA SER A 167 -9.17 2.74 -7.71
C SER A 167 -10.64 2.86 -8.12
N GLY A 168 -11.07 4.07 -8.42
CA GLY A 168 -12.38 4.36 -9.02
C GLY A 168 -12.48 4.04 -10.52
N GLU A 169 -11.42 3.52 -11.14
CA GLU A 169 -11.41 3.22 -12.58
C GLU A 169 -12.35 2.06 -12.94
N LEU A 170 -13.06 2.21 -14.06
CA LEU A 170 -13.91 1.14 -14.59
C LEU A 170 -13.12 -0.02 -15.20
N ASN A 171 -11.86 0.20 -15.59
CA ASN A 171 -11.01 -0.84 -16.16
C ASN A 171 -10.71 -1.94 -15.12
N PHE A 172 -11.46 -3.03 -15.21
CA PHE A 172 -11.39 -4.14 -14.29
C PHE A 172 -9.99 -4.75 -14.19
N VAL A 173 -9.32 -5.00 -15.32
CA VAL A 173 -8.00 -5.63 -15.34
C VAL A 173 -6.97 -4.72 -14.65
N ARG A 174 -6.98 -3.44 -14.97
CA ARG A 174 -6.05 -2.47 -14.38
C ARG A 174 -6.25 -2.34 -12.87
N ARG A 175 -7.50 -2.21 -12.44
CA ARG A 175 -7.87 -2.14 -11.01
C ARG A 175 -7.49 -3.42 -10.25
N THR A 176 -7.70 -4.60 -10.85
CA THR A 176 -7.29 -5.88 -10.26
C THR A 176 -5.78 -5.97 -10.09
N ASN A 177 -5.00 -5.53 -11.09
CA ASN A 177 -3.54 -5.49 -10.99
C ASN A 177 -3.09 -4.49 -9.90
N SER A 178 -3.72 -3.33 -9.76
CA SER A 178 -3.44 -2.40 -8.66
C SER A 178 -3.68 -3.06 -7.29
N ALA A 179 -4.80 -3.78 -7.12
CA ALA A 179 -5.08 -4.49 -5.87
C ALA A 179 -4.05 -5.60 -5.59
N TYR A 180 -3.66 -6.35 -6.63
CA TYR A 180 -2.63 -7.37 -6.52
C TYR A 180 -1.28 -6.79 -6.08
N PHE A 181 -0.81 -5.73 -6.76
CA PHE A 181 0.49 -5.14 -6.44
C PHE A 181 0.49 -4.44 -5.08
N ALA A 182 -0.61 -3.79 -4.69
CA ALA A 182 -0.76 -3.24 -3.35
C ALA A 182 -0.60 -4.33 -2.27
N ALA A 183 -1.27 -5.47 -2.47
CA ALA A 183 -1.13 -6.62 -1.57
C ALA A 183 0.30 -7.18 -1.56
N ALA A 184 0.93 -7.31 -2.73
CA ALA A 184 2.26 -7.90 -2.90
C ALA A 184 3.36 -7.11 -2.19
N VAL A 185 3.25 -5.77 -2.15
CA VAL A 185 4.26 -4.89 -1.52
C VAL A 185 3.91 -4.49 -0.09
N TYR A 186 2.73 -4.85 0.39
CA TYR A 186 2.22 -4.37 1.68
C TYR A 186 3.18 -4.60 2.84
N LYS A 187 3.73 -5.80 3.00
CA LYS A 187 4.62 -6.10 4.14
C LYS A 187 5.93 -5.34 4.09
N VAL A 188 6.48 -5.14 2.87
CA VAL A 188 7.71 -4.35 2.70
C VAL A 188 7.45 -2.90 3.08
N PHE A 189 6.34 -2.36 2.60
CA PHE A 189 5.94 -1.00 2.89
C PHE A 189 5.57 -0.79 4.37
N ASP A 190 4.82 -1.71 4.97
CA ASP A 190 4.46 -1.67 6.39
C ASP A 190 5.70 -1.67 7.30
N LYS A 191 6.67 -2.57 7.04
CA LYS A 191 7.95 -2.59 7.76
C LYS A 191 8.72 -1.29 7.61
N PHE A 192 8.74 -0.71 6.43
CA PHE A 192 9.36 0.58 6.19
C PHE A 192 8.69 1.67 7.03
N CYS A 193 7.35 1.75 7.00
CA CYS A 193 6.59 2.72 7.77
C CYS A 193 6.83 2.59 9.28
N GLN A 194 6.88 1.37 9.80
CA GLN A 194 7.21 1.11 11.21
C GLN A 194 8.62 1.63 11.58
N LYS A 195 9.61 1.39 10.71
CA LYS A 195 10.98 1.90 10.92
C LYS A 195 11.04 3.43 10.90
N VAL A 196 10.31 4.06 9.98
CA VAL A 196 10.19 5.52 9.94
C VAL A 196 9.57 6.07 11.24
N GLN A 197 8.45 5.51 11.66
CA GLN A 197 7.79 5.93 12.89
C GLN A 197 8.70 5.78 14.11
N LEU A 198 9.43 4.67 14.19
CA LEU A 198 10.42 4.44 15.26
C LEU A 198 11.56 5.47 15.23
N ALA A 199 12.07 5.78 14.02
CA ALA A 199 13.14 6.78 13.87
C ALA A 199 12.71 8.17 14.36
N LEU A 200 11.49 8.57 14.01
CA LEU A 200 10.92 9.86 14.41
C LEU A 200 10.63 9.89 15.91
N ALA A 201 10.02 8.83 16.46
CA ALA A 201 9.75 8.72 17.89
C ALA A 201 11.03 8.78 18.73
N ASN A 202 12.11 8.14 18.30
CA ASN A 202 13.42 8.18 18.98
C ASN A 202 14.07 9.59 18.99
N ARG A 203 13.52 10.52 18.21
CA ARG A 203 13.97 11.94 18.15
C ARG A 203 12.91 12.89 18.70
N ASN A 204 11.89 12.37 19.41
CA ASN A 204 10.77 13.15 19.97
C ASN A 204 10.00 13.97 18.90
N ILE A 205 10.00 13.52 17.66
CA ILE A 205 9.24 14.17 16.58
C ILE A 205 7.82 13.67 16.63
N THR A 206 6.88 14.56 16.93
CA THR A 206 5.43 14.29 17.01
C THR A 206 4.65 14.86 15.83
N ALA A 207 5.35 15.44 14.86
CA ALA A 207 4.75 16.03 13.66
C ALA A 207 4.00 14.99 12.81
N SER A 208 3.00 15.45 12.06
CA SER A 208 2.24 14.58 11.15
C SER A 208 3.12 14.03 10.03
N VAL A 209 3.08 12.70 9.82
CA VAL A 209 3.90 12.01 8.81
C VAL A 209 3.09 11.76 7.54
N HIS A 210 3.65 12.13 6.41
CA HIS A 210 3.05 11.97 5.09
C HIS A 210 4.01 11.27 4.14
N ILE A 211 3.46 10.45 3.25
CA ILE A 211 4.20 9.80 2.16
C ILE A 211 3.99 10.61 0.87
N LEU A 212 5.07 10.92 0.17
CA LEU A 212 5.04 11.52 -1.15
C LEU A 212 4.71 10.44 -2.19
N LYS A 213 3.69 10.70 -3.00
CA LYS A 213 3.27 9.83 -4.11
C LYS A 213 3.98 10.20 -5.39
N ALA A 214 3.99 9.26 -6.35
CA ALA A 214 4.57 9.46 -7.67
C ALA A 214 3.90 10.58 -8.50
N ASP A 215 2.65 10.93 -8.19
CA ASP A 215 1.92 12.03 -8.81
C ASP A 215 2.24 13.41 -8.20
N GLY A 216 3.13 13.46 -7.19
CA GLY A 216 3.50 14.68 -6.46
C GLY A 216 2.57 15.01 -5.30
N GLY A 217 1.47 14.27 -5.11
CA GLY A 217 0.59 14.42 -3.94
C GLY A 217 1.19 13.78 -2.69
N THR A 218 0.66 14.14 -1.53
CA THR A 218 1.05 13.51 -0.27
C THR A 218 -0.15 12.88 0.43
N LEU A 219 0.05 11.72 1.06
CA LEU A 219 -0.94 11.04 1.88
C LEU A 219 -0.44 10.92 3.33
N PRO A 220 -1.32 11.10 4.34
CA PRO A 220 -0.99 10.70 5.70
C PRO A 220 -0.51 9.24 5.73
N LEU A 221 0.47 8.94 6.57
CA LEU A 221 1.08 7.61 6.64
C LEU A 221 0.05 6.49 6.86
N SER A 222 -0.98 6.75 7.69
CA SER A 222 -2.07 5.80 7.94
C SER A 222 -2.88 5.48 6.69
N VAL A 223 -3.11 6.47 5.82
CA VAL A 223 -3.82 6.30 4.55
C VAL A 223 -2.92 5.61 3.52
N ALA A 224 -1.63 5.95 3.49
CA ALA A 224 -0.67 5.32 2.59
C ALA A 224 -0.52 3.81 2.85
N LEU A 225 -0.68 3.34 4.09
CA LEU A 225 -0.70 1.91 4.44
C LEU A 225 -1.90 1.15 3.86
N GLU A 226 -3.02 1.84 3.61
CA GLU A 226 -4.18 1.25 2.93
C GLU A 226 -4.02 1.28 1.40
N GLN A 227 -3.15 2.15 0.88
CA GLN A 227 -2.92 2.37 -0.55
C GLN A 227 -1.42 2.46 -0.86
N PRO A 228 -0.65 1.35 -0.72
CA PRO A 228 0.82 1.35 -0.83
C PRO A 228 1.36 1.51 -2.26
N VAL A 229 0.50 1.55 -3.29
CA VAL A 229 0.80 1.75 -4.72
C VAL A 229 -0.13 2.78 -5.35
#